data_7e4b10b314693ef0a91f374bc5451115
#
_entry.id   7e4b10b314693ef0a91f374bc5451115
#
_cell.length_a   1.000
_cell.length_b   1.000
_cell.length_c   1.000
_cell.angle_alpha   90.00
_cell.angle_beta   90.00
_cell.angle_gamma   90.00
#
_symmetry.space_group_name_H-M   'P 1'
#
loop_
_entity.id
_entity.type
_entity.pdbx_description
1 polymer ?
#
loop_
_entity_poly.entity_id
_entity_poly.type
_entity_poly.pdbx_seq_one_letter_code
_entity_poly.pdbx_strand_id
1 'polypeptide(L)'
;MPTPLRLDWLRPMIRYVDDERAVIDTVFAARPPVAVDPHEAVPQRYALDVELTLDGADGFHDEGNARLTIEDNRGYLRFEIVHPDRWYPAGMGPQPLYKLGLTIGDDRRGFDHLETEFGLTSVRRDHALGPDLPPCLLVNGRIWSVQNVLPLDAAQAASLLPAHGESVLFIRDHYGDENLYAAADRAGILIVQSIPLEPDGRLKAAVAQAVDRLSGHPSLAGWYVGHLGDAVDDVTARLKQCDPTHHVFTRFPVDEAA
;
A
#
# COMPACT_ATOMS: atom_id res chain seq x y z
N MET A 1 -33.56 -4.56 10.65
CA MET A 1 -32.66 -3.61 11.32
C MET A 1 -31.85 -2.90 10.27
N PRO A 2 -31.65 -1.58 10.34
CA PRO A 2 -30.77 -0.90 9.38
C PRO A 2 -29.36 -1.49 9.48
N THR A 3 -28.71 -1.64 8.33
CA THR A 3 -27.29 -2.04 8.31
C THR A 3 -26.49 -0.86 8.85
N PRO A 4 -25.62 -1.06 9.84
CA PRO A 4 -24.84 0.02 10.42
C PRO A 4 -23.87 0.61 9.38
N LEU A 5 -23.42 1.84 9.60
CA LEU A 5 -22.28 2.42 8.92
C LEU A 5 -21.08 1.48 9.04
N ARG A 6 -20.29 1.30 7.97
CA ARG A 6 -19.18 0.34 7.95
C ARG A 6 -17.98 0.87 7.18
N LEU A 7 -16.79 0.68 7.76
CA LEU A 7 -15.51 0.79 7.07
C LEU A 7 -15.15 -0.54 6.39
N ASP A 8 -14.83 -0.49 5.11
CA ASP A 8 -14.42 -1.68 4.37
C ASP A 8 -12.90 -1.84 4.33
N TRP A 9 -12.19 -0.72 4.17
CA TRP A 9 -10.74 -0.68 4.15
C TRP A 9 -10.22 0.73 4.45
N LEU A 10 -8.96 0.79 4.88
CA LEU A 10 -8.19 1.99 5.20
C LEU A 10 -6.81 1.87 4.55
N ARG A 11 -6.38 2.88 3.78
CA ARG A 11 -5.15 2.86 3.02
C ARG A 11 -4.35 4.14 3.24
N PRO A 12 -3.26 4.09 4.00
CA PRO A 12 -2.25 5.15 4.01
C PRO A 12 -1.39 5.06 2.75
N MET A 13 -1.16 6.19 2.08
CA MET A 13 -0.29 6.32 0.91
C MET A 13 0.76 7.38 1.19
N ILE A 14 2.01 6.99 1.14
CA ILE A 14 3.13 7.91 1.35
C ILE A 14 3.31 8.74 0.08
N ARG A 15 3.06 10.05 0.15
CA ARG A 15 3.27 10.97 -0.97
C ARG A 15 4.68 11.53 -1.01
N TYR A 16 5.24 11.69 0.15
CA TYR A 16 6.58 12.22 0.34
C TYR A 16 7.13 11.75 1.69
N VAL A 17 8.41 11.46 1.76
CA VAL A 17 9.14 11.18 3.01
C VAL A 17 10.61 11.55 2.88
N ASP A 18 11.09 12.32 3.84
CA ASP A 18 12.52 12.58 4.10
C ASP A 18 12.80 12.58 5.60
N ASP A 19 13.93 13.16 6.04
CA ASP A 19 14.31 13.23 7.46
C ASP A 19 13.52 14.29 8.24
N GLU A 20 12.91 15.26 7.55
CA GLU A 20 12.21 16.37 8.18
C GLU A 20 10.71 16.13 8.28
N ARG A 21 10.13 15.48 7.25
CA ARG A 21 8.69 15.27 7.21
C ARG A 21 8.26 14.09 6.33
N ALA A 22 7.11 13.55 6.63
CA ALA A 22 6.35 12.68 5.75
C ALA A 22 4.97 13.27 5.48
N VAL A 23 4.49 13.14 4.24
CA VAL A 23 3.13 13.53 3.81
C VAL A 23 2.39 12.26 3.45
N ILE A 24 1.28 12.01 4.12
CA ILE A 24 0.47 10.81 3.97
C ILE A 24 -0.92 11.20 3.48
N ASP A 25 -1.34 10.60 2.38
CA ASP A 25 -2.72 10.60 1.93
C ASP A 25 -3.40 9.35 2.47
N THR A 26 -4.47 9.51 3.22
CA THR A 26 -5.28 8.41 3.70
C THR A 26 -6.57 8.34 2.92
N VAL A 27 -6.80 7.23 2.27
CA VAL A 27 -8.05 6.92 1.56
C VAL A 27 -8.73 5.77 2.28
N PHE A 28 -10.04 5.85 2.42
CA PHE A 28 -10.82 4.80 3.05
C PHE A 28 -12.15 4.61 2.33
N ALA A 29 -12.72 3.42 2.42
CA ALA A 29 -14.05 3.14 1.95
C ALA A 29 -15.01 3.01 3.11
N ALA A 30 -16.11 3.79 3.05
CA ALA A 30 -17.17 3.77 4.05
C ALA A 30 -18.50 3.49 3.34
N ARG A 31 -19.18 2.41 3.77
CA ARG A 31 -20.51 2.12 3.29
C ARG A 31 -21.55 2.80 4.17
N PRO A 32 -22.47 3.58 3.58
CA PRO A 32 -23.60 4.10 4.32
C PRO A 32 -24.50 2.95 4.79
N PRO A 33 -25.24 3.15 5.87
CA PRO A 33 -26.28 2.20 6.25
C PRO A 33 -27.28 2.06 5.12
N VAL A 34 -27.63 0.83 4.81
CA VAL A 34 -28.69 0.56 3.82
C VAL A 34 -30.01 1.09 4.39
N ALA A 35 -30.70 1.92 3.61
CA ALA A 35 -32.00 2.45 3.99
C ALA A 35 -32.97 1.31 4.36
N VAL A 36 -33.71 1.48 5.43
CA VAL A 36 -34.75 0.53 5.86
C VAL A 36 -35.89 0.49 4.86
N ASP A 37 -36.07 1.59 4.12
CA ASP A 37 -37.06 1.70 3.05
C ASP A 37 -36.39 1.40 1.69
N PRO A 38 -36.81 0.35 0.95
CA PRO A 38 -36.29 0.05 -0.38
C PRO A 38 -36.45 1.17 -1.40
N HIS A 39 -37.30 2.16 -1.11
CA HIS A 39 -37.54 3.33 -1.96
C HIS A 39 -36.67 4.54 -1.61
N GLU A 40 -35.95 4.49 -0.50
CA GLU A 40 -35.00 5.54 -0.11
C GLU A 40 -33.67 5.32 -0.85
N ALA A 41 -33.30 6.24 -1.73
CA ALA A 41 -32.04 6.18 -2.44
C ALA A 41 -30.88 6.34 -1.46
N VAL A 42 -29.88 5.46 -1.53
CA VAL A 42 -28.63 5.62 -0.80
C VAL A 42 -27.95 6.90 -1.29
N PRO A 43 -27.69 7.88 -0.43
CA PRO A 43 -27.08 9.12 -0.86
C PRO A 43 -25.67 8.84 -1.38
N GLN A 44 -25.37 9.26 -2.60
CA GLN A 44 -24.01 9.19 -3.17
C GLN A 44 -23.02 10.11 -2.46
N ARG A 45 -23.55 11.10 -1.72
CA ARG A 45 -22.76 12.07 -0.98
C ARG A 45 -23.36 12.30 0.40
N TYR A 46 -22.54 12.13 1.45
CA TYR A 46 -22.94 12.33 2.84
C TYR A 46 -21.76 12.78 3.70
N ALA A 47 -22.03 13.43 4.83
CA ALA A 47 -21.01 13.88 5.75
C ALA A 47 -20.89 12.91 6.93
N LEU A 48 -19.65 12.66 7.36
CA LEU A 48 -19.31 11.88 8.56
C LEU A 48 -18.34 12.65 9.42
N ASP A 49 -18.44 12.46 10.72
CA ASP A 49 -17.39 12.83 11.66
C ASP A 49 -16.32 11.73 11.63
N VAL A 50 -15.08 12.15 11.57
CA VAL A 50 -13.91 11.28 11.41
C VAL A 50 -12.92 11.63 12.51
N GLU A 51 -12.48 10.64 13.24
CA GLU A 51 -11.39 10.71 14.19
C GLU A 51 -10.23 9.85 13.66
N LEU A 52 -9.05 10.45 13.58
CA LEU A 52 -7.82 9.79 13.18
C LEU A 52 -6.91 9.69 14.39
N THR A 53 -6.35 8.51 14.63
CA THR A 53 -5.30 8.28 15.61
C THR A 53 -4.06 7.73 14.94
N LEU A 54 -2.89 8.17 15.39
CA LEU A 54 -1.61 7.75 14.85
C LEU A 54 -0.65 7.44 15.99
N ASP A 55 -0.27 6.18 16.11
CA ASP A 55 0.73 5.70 17.04
C ASP A 55 2.01 5.29 16.30
N GLY A 56 3.15 5.71 16.80
CA GLY A 56 4.46 5.35 16.26
C GLY A 56 5.36 4.70 17.29
N ALA A 57 6.60 4.46 16.91
CA ALA A 57 7.63 3.98 17.83
C ALA A 57 7.89 5.01 18.95
N ASP A 58 8.52 4.57 20.03
CA ASP A 58 8.97 5.40 21.16
C ASP A 58 7.85 6.24 21.84
N GLY A 59 6.59 5.80 21.70
CA GLY A 59 5.45 6.44 22.35
C GLY A 59 4.95 7.69 21.58
N PHE A 60 5.33 7.87 20.34
CA PHE A 60 4.71 8.88 19.49
C PHE A 60 3.20 8.63 19.39
N HIS A 61 2.41 9.65 19.65
CA HIS A 61 0.96 9.62 19.53
C HIS A 61 0.47 10.97 18.99
N ASP A 62 -0.40 10.94 18.00
CA ASP A 62 -1.09 12.10 17.46
C ASP A 62 -2.55 11.75 17.18
N GLU A 63 -3.43 12.75 17.28
CA GLU A 63 -4.85 12.57 17.02
C GLU A 63 -5.44 13.78 16.32
N GLY A 64 -6.43 13.55 15.48
CA GLY A 64 -7.12 14.61 14.76
C GLY A 64 -8.57 14.28 14.48
N ASN A 65 -9.40 15.29 14.49
CA ASN A 65 -10.83 15.19 14.20
C ASN A 65 -11.19 16.05 12.98
N ALA A 66 -12.02 15.53 12.12
CA ALA A 66 -12.53 16.25 10.95
C ALA A 66 -13.97 15.83 10.64
N ARG A 67 -14.71 16.75 9.99
CA ARG A 67 -15.97 16.38 9.35
C ARG A 67 -15.74 16.30 7.85
N LEU A 68 -15.83 15.11 7.29
CA LEU A 68 -15.56 14.85 5.89
C LEU A 68 -16.84 14.63 5.09
N THR A 69 -16.79 15.04 3.84
CA THR A 69 -17.79 14.63 2.86
C THR A 69 -17.32 13.36 2.17
N ILE A 70 -18.10 12.31 2.28
CA ILE A 70 -17.88 11.05 1.60
C ILE A 70 -18.59 11.10 0.26
N GLU A 71 -17.90 10.75 -0.82
CA GLU A 71 -18.40 10.71 -2.18
C GLU A 71 -18.07 9.35 -2.79
N ASP A 72 -19.06 8.73 -3.43
CA ASP A 72 -18.93 7.37 -3.99
C ASP A 72 -18.38 6.33 -2.97
N ASN A 73 -18.82 6.46 -1.72
CA ASN A 73 -18.38 5.63 -0.58
C ASN A 73 -16.88 5.76 -0.24
N ARG A 74 -16.20 6.82 -0.70
CA ARG A 74 -14.79 7.07 -0.41
C ARG A 74 -14.60 8.36 0.36
N GLY A 75 -13.76 8.30 1.38
CA GLY A 75 -13.24 9.44 2.11
C GLY A 75 -11.76 9.63 1.86
N TYR A 76 -11.32 10.87 1.98
CA TYR A 76 -9.94 11.26 1.78
C TYR A 76 -9.53 12.28 2.84
N LEU A 77 -8.36 12.07 3.41
CA LEU A 77 -7.72 13.05 4.29
C LEU A 77 -6.19 13.01 4.10
N ARG A 78 -5.54 14.12 4.39
CA ARG A 78 -4.08 14.26 4.35
C ARG A 78 -3.59 14.71 5.71
N PHE A 79 -2.48 14.13 6.15
CA PHE A 79 -1.76 14.56 7.35
C PHE A 79 -0.24 14.52 7.12
N GLU A 80 0.49 15.16 8.02
CA GLU A 80 1.94 15.22 7.98
C GLU A 80 2.52 14.73 9.31
N ILE A 81 3.64 14.02 9.24
CA ILE A 81 4.45 13.61 10.39
C ILE A 81 5.76 14.39 10.31
N VAL A 82 6.09 15.10 11.37
CA VAL A 82 7.34 15.86 11.49
C VAL A 82 8.40 14.97 12.12
N HIS A 83 9.61 14.97 11.54
CA HIS A 83 10.73 14.12 11.95
C HIS A 83 10.36 12.63 12.03
N PRO A 84 9.88 12.03 10.91
CA PRO A 84 9.37 10.66 10.92
C PRO A 84 10.47 9.63 11.08
N ASP A 85 10.15 8.54 11.80
CA ASP A 85 10.96 7.34 11.79
C ASP A 85 10.76 6.60 10.47
N ARG A 86 11.84 6.46 9.68
CA ARG A 86 11.77 5.84 8.36
C ARG A 86 12.07 4.34 8.43
N TRP A 87 11.26 3.59 7.72
CA TRP A 87 11.44 2.16 7.54
C TRP A 87 12.55 1.85 6.53
N TYR A 88 13.39 0.88 6.84
CA TYR A 88 14.48 0.41 5.98
C TYR A 88 14.46 -1.11 5.84
N PRO A 89 14.95 -1.66 4.70
CA PRO A 89 15.24 -3.09 4.61
C PRO A 89 16.22 -3.54 5.68
N ALA A 90 16.12 -4.81 6.06
CA ALA A 90 17.08 -5.42 6.98
C ALA A 90 18.52 -5.22 6.51
N GLY A 91 19.40 -4.88 7.43
CA GLY A 91 20.80 -4.52 7.13
C GLY A 91 21.03 -3.05 6.77
N MET A 92 20.00 -2.26 6.45
CA MET A 92 20.13 -0.80 6.22
C MET A 92 19.71 0.06 7.41
N GLY A 93 18.79 -0.42 8.22
CA GLY A 93 18.26 0.34 9.35
C GLY A 93 17.08 -0.37 10.02
N PRO A 94 16.39 0.34 10.92
CA PRO A 94 15.24 -0.19 11.64
C PRO A 94 13.99 -0.31 10.73
N GLN A 95 12.98 -1.07 11.22
CA GLN A 95 11.69 -1.29 10.59
C GLN A 95 10.55 -0.71 11.44
N PRO A 96 10.53 0.61 11.73
CA PRO A 96 9.44 1.20 12.49
C PRO A 96 8.14 1.14 11.67
N LEU A 97 7.06 0.75 12.36
CA LEU A 97 5.71 0.77 11.81
C LEU A 97 4.87 1.74 12.63
N TYR A 98 4.06 2.52 11.94
CA TYR A 98 3.03 3.35 12.51
C TYR A 98 1.71 2.61 12.48
N LYS A 99 0.89 2.80 13.50
CA LYS A 99 -0.47 2.28 13.57
C LYS A 99 -1.43 3.43 13.34
N LEU A 100 -2.19 3.34 12.27
CA LEU A 100 -3.21 4.32 11.90
C LEU A 100 -4.58 3.77 12.29
N GLY A 101 -5.27 4.45 13.17
CA GLY A 101 -6.66 4.19 13.52
C GLY A 101 -7.58 5.21 12.87
N LEU A 102 -8.70 4.76 12.33
CA LEU A 102 -9.75 5.61 11.79
C LEU A 102 -11.09 5.21 12.37
N THR A 103 -11.73 6.15 13.08
CA THR A 103 -13.11 6.02 13.53
C THR A 103 -13.98 6.92 12.68
N ILE A 104 -15.04 6.38 12.12
CA ILE A 104 -16.06 7.15 11.43
C ILE A 104 -17.38 7.07 12.19
N GLY A 105 -18.14 8.14 12.17
CA GLY A 105 -19.40 8.14 12.89
C GLY A 105 -20.37 9.24 12.49
N ASP A 106 -21.59 9.02 12.95
CA ASP A 106 -22.68 9.98 12.88
C ASP A 106 -23.69 9.59 13.95
N ASP A 107 -24.22 10.56 14.69
CA ASP A 107 -25.16 10.34 15.80
C ASP A 107 -26.39 9.51 15.46
N ARG A 108 -26.73 9.39 14.18
CA ARG A 108 -27.90 8.65 13.69
C ARG A 108 -27.58 7.27 13.16
N ARG A 109 -26.34 7.05 12.66
CA ARG A 109 -25.94 5.87 11.90
C ARG A 109 -24.97 4.97 12.64
N GLY A 110 -24.51 5.41 13.81
CA GLY A 110 -23.54 4.69 14.63
C GLY A 110 -22.09 4.98 14.22
N PHE A 111 -21.18 4.21 14.80
CA PHE A 111 -19.74 4.36 14.64
C PHE A 111 -19.15 3.04 14.13
N ASP A 112 -18.07 3.15 13.34
CA ASP A 112 -17.22 2.01 12.99
C ASP A 112 -15.76 2.42 13.06
N HIS A 113 -14.88 1.46 13.32
CA HIS A 113 -13.46 1.69 13.55
C HIS A 113 -12.64 0.66 12.80
N LEU A 114 -11.53 1.12 12.18
CA LEU A 114 -10.56 0.27 11.51
C LEU A 114 -9.14 0.74 11.81
N GLU A 115 -8.23 -0.21 11.98
CA GLU A 115 -6.80 0.06 12.17
C GLU A 115 -5.98 -0.60 11.07
N THR A 116 -4.85 0.03 10.73
CA THR A 116 -3.86 -0.54 9.81
C THR A 116 -2.45 -0.14 10.26
N GLU A 117 -1.48 -0.99 9.98
CA GLU A 117 -0.06 -0.67 10.15
C GLU A 117 0.53 -0.21 8.81
N PHE A 118 1.46 0.73 8.85
CA PHE A 118 2.21 1.18 7.68
C PHE A 118 3.61 1.66 8.08
N GLY A 119 4.53 1.66 7.12
CA GLY A 119 5.86 2.22 7.35
C GLY A 119 6.18 3.34 6.37
N LEU A 120 7.08 4.22 6.76
CA LEU A 120 7.46 5.38 5.97
C LEU A 120 8.72 5.07 5.16
N THR A 121 8.54 4.74 3.89
CA THR A 121 9.62 4.43 2.96
C THR A 121 9.37 5.00 1.57
N SER A 122 10.44 5.21 0.84
CA SER A 122 10.38 5.47 -0.61
C SER A 122 11.34 4.54 -1.32
N VAL A 123 10.86 3.84 -2.34
CA VAL A 123 11.68 2.94 -3.15
C VAL A 123 11.65 3.39 -4.60
N ARG A 124 12.82 3.60 -5.19
CA ARG A 124 12.98 4.01 -6.59
C ARG A 124 14.07 3.16 -7.23
N ARG A 125 14.04 3.01 -8.54
CA ARG A 125 15.14 2.42 -9.29
C ARG A 125 16.22 3.49 -9.53
N ASP A 126 17.48 3.14 -9.28
CA ASP A 126 18.59 3.97 -9.73
C ASP A 126 18.87 3.70 -11.21
N HIS A 127 18.63 4.70 -12.04
CA HIS A 127 18.91 4.65 -13.49
C HIS A 127 20.35 5.06 -13.83
N ALA A 128 21.12 5.59 -12.87
CA ALA A 128 22.46 6.09 -13.09
C ALA A 128 23.48 4.97 -13.32
N LEU A 129 23.18 3.75 -12.92
CA LEU A 129 24.11 2.61 -12.95
C LEU A 129 24.06 1.79 -14.25
N GLY A 130 23.25 2.18 -15.23
CA GLY A 130 23.18 1.52 -16.55
C GLY A 130 22.30 0.26 -16.56
N PRO A 131 21.91 -0.22 -17.77
CA PRO A 131 20.99 -1.36 -17.91
C PRO A 131 21.62 -2.72 -17.57
N ASP A 132 22.95 -2.82 -17.58
CA ASP A 132 23.70 -4.08 -17.48
C ASP A 132 24.17 -4.42 -16.05
N LEU A 133 23.90 -3.55 -15.07
CA LEU A 133 24.25 -3.79 -13.67
C LEU A 133 23.10 -4.40 -12.90
N PRO A 134 23.37 -5.20 -11.84
CA PRO A 134 22.33 -5.69 -10.95
C PRO A 134 21.43 -4.54 -10.54
N PRO A 135 20.12 -4.74 -10.44
CA PRO A 135 19.21 -3.66 -10.11
C PRO A 135 19.58 -3.09 -8.75
N CYS A 136 19.95 -1.81 -8.76
CA CYS A 136 20.08 -1.04 -7.53
C CYS A 136 18.77 -0.31 -7.28
N LEU A 137 18.30 -0.42 -6.05
CA LEU A 137 17.20 0.36 -5.54
C LEU A 137 17.73 1.52 -4.73
N LEU A 138 17.07 2.65 -4.82
CA LEU A 138 17.23 3.76 -3.89
C LEU A 138 16.15 3.66 -2.83
N VAL A 139 16.49 3.19 -1.65
CA VAL A 139 15.59 3.13 -0.52
C VAL A 139 15.84 4.33 0.37
N ASN A 140 14.87 5.20 0.49
CA ASN A 140 15.00 6.48 1.20
C ASN A 140 16.24 7.29 0.74
N GLY A 141 16.54 7.26 -0.56
CA GLY A 141 17.70 7.95 -1.15
C GLY A 141 19.06 7.25 -0.96
N ARG A 142 19.11 6.10 -0.29
CA ARG A 142 20.34 5.31 -0.09
C ARG A 142 20.36 4.12 -1.03
N ILE A 143 21.51 3.85 -1.63
CA ILE A 143 21.69 2.72 -2.54
C ILE A 143 21.58 1.40 -1.77
N TRP A 144 20.73 0.52 -2.27
CA TRP A 144 20.60 -0.86 -1.84
C TRP A 144 20.74 -1.79 -3.04
N SER A 145 21.78 -2.61 -3.04
CA SER A 145 22.04 -3.55 -4.13
C SER A 145 21.21 -4.81 -3.94
N VAL A 146 20.43 -5.16 -4.94
CA VAL A 146 19.70 -6.43 -4.95
C VAL A 146 20.69 -7.56 -5.17
N GLN A 147 20.93 -8.36 -4.14
CA GLN A 147 21.86 -9.50 -4.24
C GLN A 147 21.17 -10.75 -4.76
N ASN A 148 19.94 -11.00 -4.29
CA ASN A 148 19.17 -12.15 -4.66
C ASN A 148 17.72 -11.78 -4.95
N VAL A 149 17.15 -12.36 -6.00
CA VAL A 149 15.71 -12.31 -6.27
C VAL A 149 15.16 -13.72 -6.07
N LEU A 150 14.17 -13.83 -5.19
CA LEU A 150 13.53 -15.10 -4.86
C LEU A 150 12.12 -15.09 -5.44
N PRO A 151 11.89 -15.74 -6.60
CA PRO A 151 10.55 -15.91 -7.11
C PRO A 151 9.77 -16.82 -6.17
N LEU A 152 8.58 -16.39 -5.79
CA LEU A 152 7.66 -17.15 -4.95
C LEU A 152 6.48 -17.61 -5.78
N ASP A 153 6.20 -18.91 -5.74
CA ASP A 153 4.92 -19.44 -6.19
C ASP A 153 3.84 -19.27 -5.11
N ALA A 154 2.58 -19.51 -5.48
CA ALA A 154 1.45 -19.32 -4.58
C ALA A 154 1.50 -20.21 -3.31
N ALA A 155 2.14 -21.38 -3.39
CA ALA A 155 2.28 -22.28 -2.24
C ALA A 155 3.40 -21.81 -1.29
N GLN A 156 4.47 -21.24 -1.85
CA GLN A 156 5.62 -20.75 -1.09
C GLN A 156 5.33 -19.38 -0.44
N ALA A 157 4.52 -18.54 -1.07
CA ALA A 157 4.15 -17.22 -0.57
C ALA A 157 3.40 -17.26 0.79
N ALA A 158 2.98 -18.43 1.25
CA ALA A 158 2.34 -18.63 2.54
C ALA A 158 3.33 -18.95 3.69
N SER A 159 4.60 -19.31 3.40
CA SER A 159 5.47 -19.93 4.40
C SER A 159 6.91 -19.45 4.48
N LEU A 160 7.41 -18.70 3.51
CA LEU A 160 8.84 -18.40 3.42
C LEU A 160 9.16 -16.91 3.47
N LEU A 161 9.56 -16.45 4.65
CA LEU A 161 10.47 -15.31 4.73
C LEU A 161 11.90 -15.84 4.66
N PRO A 162 12.74 -15.31 3.76
CA PRO A 162 14.13 -15.68 3.71
C PRO A 162 14.85 -15.33 5.01
N ALA A 163 15.79 -16.16 5.43
CA ALA A 163 16.57 -15.94 6.64
C ALA A 163 17.49 -14.71 6.57
N HIS A 164 17.59 -14.07 5.41
CA HIS A 164 18.54 -12.97 5.16
C HIS A 164 17.87 -11.82 4.40
N GLY A 165 17.94 -10.61 4.97
CA GLY A 165 17.28 -9.40 4.50
C GLY A 165 17.82 -8.74 3.23
N GLU A 166 18.77 -9.36 2.52
CA GLU A 166 19.35 -8.82 1.28
C GLU A 166 18.65 -9.32 0.01
N SER A 167 17.57 -10.07 0.17
CA SER A 167 16.80 -10.65 -0.92
C SER A 167 15.52 -9.86 -1.17
N VAL A 168 15.16 -9.74 -2.46
CA VAL A 168 13.85 -9.26 -2.89
C VAL A 168 12.97 -10.47 -3.19
N LEU A 169 11.80 -10.52 -2.59
CA LEU A 169 10.77 -11.47 -2.97
C LEU A 169 10.08 -10.99 -4.25
N PHE A 170 9.93 -11.87 -5.23
CA PHE A 170 9.24 -11.59 -6.47
C PHE A 170 7.99 -12.45 -6.59
N ILE A 171 6.83 -11.80 -6.64
CA ILE A 171 5.54 -12.47 -6.71
C ILE A 171 4.88 -12.13 -8.05
N ARG A 172 4.69 -13.15 -8.90
CA ARG A 172 4.13 -13.00 -10.24
C ARG A 172 2.83 -13.78 -10.39
N ASP A 173 1.84 -13.15 -11.04
CA ASP A 173 0.56 -13.73 -11.46
C ASP A 173 -0.40 -14.14 -10.31
N HIS A 174 -0.06 -13.87 -9.08
CA HIS A 174 -0.92 -14.10 -7.91
C HIS A 174 -0.62 -13.10 -6.80
N TYR A 175 -1.44 -13.09 -5.76
CA TYR A 175 -1.12 -12.39 -4.51
C TYR A 175 -0.52 -13.36 -3.50
N GLY A 176 0.40 -12.87 -2.69
CA GLY A 176 0.80 -13.55 -1.46
C GLY A 176 -0.35 -13.57 -0.43
N ASP A 177 -0.18 -14.38 0.61
CA ASP A 177 -1.02 -14.32 1.79
C ASP A 177 -0.87 -12.94 2.47
N GLU A 178 -1.95 -12.42 3.06
CA GLU A 178 -1.90 -11.12 3.75
C GLU A 178 -0.87 -11.09 4.87
N ASN A 179 -0.68 -12.21 5.57
CA ASN A 179 0.33 -12.34 6.60
C ASN A 179 1.77 -12.24 6.05
N LEU A 180 1.99 -12.59 4.77
CA LEU A 180 3.31 -12.48 4.15
C LEU A 180 3.77 -11.02 4.09
N TYR A 181 2.91 -10.10 3.65
CA TYR A 181 3.27 -8.68 3.55
C TYR A 181 3.52 -8.07 4.92
N ALA A 182 2.65 -8.34 5.89
CA ALA A 182 2.84 -7.87 7.25
C ALA A 182 4.10 -8.46 7.91
N ALA A 183 4.43 -9.71 7.61
CA ALA A 183 5.67 -10.33 8.08
C ALA A 183 6.91 -9.75 7.40
N ALA A 184 6.84 -9.44 6.09
CA ALA A 184 7.90 -8.79 5.35
C ALA A 184 8.15 -7.37 5.85
N ASP A 185 7.10 -6.61 6.17
CA ASP A 185 7.20 -5.29 6.79
C ASP A 185 8.02 -5.32 8.09
N ARG A 186 7.71 -6.29 8.96
CA ARG A 186 8.42 -6.45 10.24
C ARG A 186 9.83 -7.01 10.09
N ALA A 187 10.06 -7.84 9.07
CA ALA A 187 11.35 -8.45 8.82
C ALA A 187 12.31 -7.58 7.98
N GLY A 188 11.83 -6.48 7.41
CA GLY A 188 12.63 -5.63 6.54
C GLY A 188 12.91 -6.25 5.17
N ILE A 189 11.99 -7.04 4.62
CA ILE A 189 12.17 -7.73 3.34
C ILE A 189 11.37 -7.00 2.26
N LEU A 190 12.04 -6.68 1.15
CA LEU A 190 11.38 -6.03 0.01
C LEU A 190 10.64 -7.03 -0.88
N ILE A 191 9.47 -6.62 -1.38
CA ILE A 191 8.63 -7.39 -2.28
C ILE A 191 8.41 -6.61 -3.57
N VAL A 192 8.65 -7.24 -4.72
CA VAL A 192 8.18 -6.76 -6.02
C VAL A 192 6.98 -7.62 -6.43
N GLN A 193 5.87 -6.97 -6.65
CA GLN A 193 4.58 -7.60 -6.91
C GLN A 193 4.11 -7.31 -8.33
N SER A 194 3.72 -8.34 -9.07
CA SER A 194 3.00 -8.14 -10.33
C SER A 194 1.50 -7.95 -10.08
N ILE A 195 0.81 -7.38 -11.08
CA ILE A 195 -0.64 -7.27 -11.04
C ILE A 195 -1.24 -8.56 -11.62
N PRO A 196 -1.91 -9.40 -10.82
CA PRO A 196 -2.64 -10.53 -11.35
C PRO A 196 -3.81 -10.04 -12.21
N LEU A 197 -3.78 -10.33 -13.50
CA LEU A 197 -4.86 -9.98 -14.42
C LEU A 197 -5.83 -11.14 -14.54
N GLU A 198 -7.10 -10.86 -14.30
CA GLU A 198 -8.17 -11.78 -14.63
C GLU A 198 -8.30 -11.94 -16.16
N PRO A 199 -8.63 -13.16 -16.65
CA PRO A 199 -8.78 -13.40 -18.08
C PRO A 199 -9.82 -12.54 -18.79
N ASP A 200 -10.76 -11.95 -18.06
CA ASP A 200 -11.83 -11.10 -18.58
C ASP A 200 -11.41 -9.65 -18.87
N GLY A 201 -10.14 -9.31 -18.66
CA GLY A 201 -9.55 -8.02 -19.03
C GLY A 201 -10.04 -6.82 -18.24
N ARG A 202 -10.57 -6.99 -17.03
CA ARG A 202 -10.95 -5.89 -16.13
C ARG A 202 -9.75 -5.17 -15.52
N LEU A 203 -8.88 -4.70 -16.39
CA LEU A 203 -7.61 -4.07 -16.04
C LEU A 203 -7.74 -2.99 -14.95
N LYS A 204 -8.71 -2.08 -15.09
CA LYS A 204 -8.89 -0.97 -14.13
C LYS A 204 -9.27 -1.46 -12.74
N ALA A 205 -10.09 -2.49 -12.66
CA ALA A 205 -10.50 -3.09 -11.39
C ALA A 205 -9.35 -3.85 -10.74
N ALA A 206 -8.59 -4.64 -11.52
CA ALA A 206 -7.44 -5.39 -11.03
C ALA A 206 -6.35 -4.47 -10.46
N VAL A 207 -6.01 -3.38 -11.17
CA VAL A 207 -5.04 -2.39 -10.69
C VAL A 207 -5.53 -1.70 -9.41
N ALA A 208 -6.79 -1.27 -9.37
CA ALA A 208 -7.34 -0.61 -8.18
C ALA A 208 -7.33 -1.57 -6.97
N GLN A 209 -7.72 -2.81 -7.16
CA GLN A 209 -7.71 -3.82 -6.10
C GLN A 209 -6.30 -4.11 -5.58
N ALA A 210 -5.30 -4.24 -6.47
CA ALA A 210 -3.92 -4.46 -6.08
C ALA A 210 -3.39 -3.30 -5.23
N VAL A 211 -3.61 -2.08 -5.70
CA VAL A 211 -3.18 -0.86 -5.01
C VAL A 211 -3.91 -0.71 -3.67
N ASP A 212 -5.23 -0.88 -3.65
CA ASP A 212 -6.02 -0.80 -2.41
C ASP A 212 -5.57 -1.83 -1.37
N ARG A 213 -5.10 -2.99 -1.81
CA ARG A 213 -4.63 -4.05 -0.92
C ARG A 213 -3.21 -3.84 -0.39
N LEU A 214 -2.28 -3.38 -1.23
CA LEU A 214 -0.85 -3.51 -0.94
C LEU A 214 -0.08 -2.21 -0.80
N SER A 215 -0.60 -1.07 -1.27
CA SER A 215 0.18 0.18 -1.27
C SER A 215 0.50 0.77 0.12
N GLY A 216 -0.08 0.24 1.19
CA GLY A 216 0.25 0.62 2.57
C GLY A 216 1.44 -0.15 3.17
N HIS A 217 1.92 -1.21 2.50
CA HIS A 217 3.02 -2.03 3.00
C HIS A 217 4.38 -1.41 2.66
N PRO A 218 5.22 -1.06 3.64
CA PRO A 218 6.55 -0.50 3.37
C PRO A 218 7.51 -1.50 2.72
N SER A 219 7.23 -2.80 2.82
CA SER A 219 7.95 -3.85 2.11
C SER A 219 7.68 -3.86 0.60
N LEU A 220 6.60 -3.25 0.12
CA LEU A 220 6.32 -3.16 -1.31
C LEU A 220 7.36 -2.26 -1.99
N ALA A 221 8.33 -2.86 -2.70
CA ALA A 221 9.34 -2.13 -3.45
C ALA A 221 8.78 -1.54 -4.76
N GLY A 222 7.74 -2.13 -5.31
CA GLY A 222 7.08 -1.65 -6.52
C GLY A 222 6.30 -2.71 -7.25
N TRP A 223 5.74 -2.28 -8.39
CA TRP A 223 4.87 -3.07 -9.25
C TRP A 223 5.62 -3.58 -10.46
N TYR A 224 5.53 -4.88 -10.74
CA TYR A 224 6.08 -5.46 -11.97
C TYR A 224 4.98 -5.65 -13.02
N VAL A 225 5.23 -5.15 -14.22
CA VAL A 225 4.27 -5.19 -15.35
C VAL A 225 4.85 -5.82 -16.61
N GLY A 226 6.13 -6.20 -16.64
CA GLY A 226 6.83 -6.66 -17.86
C GLY A 226 6.24 -7.90 -18.51
N HIS A 227 5.49 -8.72 -17.76
CA HIS A 227 4.82 -9.93 -18.27
C HIS A 227 3.50 -9.66 -19.00
N LEU A 228 3.00 -8.41 -18.99
CA LEU A 228 1.65 -8.08 -19.47
C LEU A 228 1.57 -7.82 -20.99
N GLY A 229 2.66 -7.99 -21.74
CA GLY A 229 2.67 -7.81 -23.19
C GLY A 229 2.16 -6.42 -23.60
N ASP A 230 1.16 -6.38 -24.48
CA ASP A 230 0.61 -5.13 -25.02
C ASP A 230 -0.10 -4.27 -23.96
N ALA A 231 -0.44 -4.82 -22.79
CA ALA A 231 -1.08 -4.08 -21.71
C ALA A 231 -0.11 -3.30 -20.82
N VAL A 232 1.21 -3.43 -21.00
CA VAL A 232 2.25 -2.79 -20.13
C VAL A 232 2.05 -1.29 -19.99
N ASP A 233 1.84 -0.59 -21.10
CA ASP A 233 1.73 0.87 -21.09
C ASP A 233 0.46 1.35 -20.38
N ASP A 234 -0.67 0.71 -20.64
CA ASP A 234 -1.96 1.02 -20.03
C ASP A 234 -1.93 0.76 -18.52
N VAL A 235 -1.37 -0.38 -18.09
CA VAL A 235 -1.22 -0.72 -16.67
C VAL A 235 -0.27 0.23 -15.97
N THR A 236 0.87 0.54 -16.60
CA THR A 236 1.84 1.49 -16.06
C THR A 236 1.22 2.88 -15.86
N ALA A 237 0.50 3.38 -16.86
CA ALA A 237 -0.18 4.67 -16.75
C ALA A 237 -1.22 4.67 -15.63
N ARG A 238 -1.98 3.58 -15.49
CA ARG A 238 -2.99 3.45 -14.44
C ARG A 238 -2.38 3.33 -13.04
N LEU A 239 -1.32 2.54 -12.88
CA LEU A 239 -0.58 2.43 -11.61
C LEU A 239 -0.07 3.79 -11.15
N LYS A 240 0.56 4.55 -12.03
CA LYS A 240 1.05 5.90 -11.69
C LYS A 240 -0.05 6.86 -11.24
N GLN A 241 -1.28 6.67 -11.71
CA GLN A 241 -2.44 7.45 -11.26
C GLN A 241 -2.94 7.00 -9.88
N CYS A 242 -3.01 5.68 -9.65
CA CYS A 242 -3.57 5.11 -8.43
C CYS A 242 -2.54 5.07 -7.29
N ASP A 243 -1.27 4.82 -7.63
CA ASP A 243 -0.17 4.67 -6.69
C ASP A 243 1.09 5.36 -7.20
N PRO A 244 1.21 6.68 -7.05
CA PRO A 244 2.39 7.43 -7.50
C PRO A 244 3.60 7.26 -6.59
N THR A 245 3.48 6.53 -5.48
CA THR A 245 4.52 6.40 -4.46
C THR A 245 5.45 5.22 -4.70
N HIS A 246 4.98 4.19 -5.42
CA HIS A 246 5.76 3.01 -5.74
C HIS A 246 6.29 3.01 -7.18
N HIS A 247 7.46 2.42 -7.35
CA HIS A 247 8.05 2.29 -8.68
C HIS A 247 7.32 1.23 -9.53
N VAL A 248 7.25 1.45 -10.86
CA VAL A 248 6.72 0.47 -11.81
C VAL A 248 7.87 -0.09 -12.63
N PHE A 249 8.13 -1.38 -12.46
CA PHE A 249 9.17 -2.12 -13.15
C PHE A 249 8.62 -2.76 -14.43
N THR A 250 9.15 -2.38 -15.58
CA THR A 250 8.88 -3.04 -16.87
C THR A 250 9.85 -4.19 -17.15
N ARG A 251 11.00 -4.22 -16.44
CA ARG A 251 12.00 -5.29 -16.45
C ARG A 251 12.50 -5.53 -15.05
N PHE A 252 12.69 -6.78 -14.68
CA PHE A 252 13.26 -7.20 -13.41
C PHE A 252 14.14 -8.45 -13.60
N PRO A 253 15.19 -8.70 -12.81
CA PRO A 253 16.21 -9.73 -13.08
C PRO A 253 15.74 -11.17 -13.25
N VAL A 254 14.50 -11.49 -12.89
CA VAL A 254 13.93 -12.82 -13.12
C VAL A 254 13.59 -13.09 -14.59
N ASP A 255 13.57 -12.07 -15.44
CA ASP A 255 13.21 -12.22 -16.87
C ASP A 255 14.36 -12.81 -17.70
N GLU A 256 15.59 -12.82 -17.16
CA GLU A 256 16.79 -13.33 -17.86
C GLU A 256 17.07 -14.81 -17.60
N ALA A 257 16.30 -15.46 -16.70
CA ALA A 257 16.50 -16.84 -16.28
C ALA A 257 15.44 -17.83 -16.85
N ALA A 258 14.57 -17.37 -17.77
CA ALA A 258 13.50 -18.16 -18.37
C ALA A 258 13.82 -18.61 -19.81
#